data_a57f171f9d97a014447c3f1795ca460b
#
_entry.id   a57f171f9d97a014447c3f1795ca460b
#
_cell.length_a   1.000
_cell.length_b   1.000
_cell.length_c   1.000
_cell.angle_alpha   90.00
_cell.angle_beta   90.00
_cell.angle_gamma   90.00
#
_symmetry.space_group_name_H-M   'P 1'
#
loop_
_entity.id
_entity.type
_entity.pdbx_description
1 polymer ?
#
loop_
_entity_poly.entity_id
_entity_poly.type
_entity_poly.pdbx_seq_one_letter_code
_entity_poly.pdbx_strand_id
1 'polypeptide(L)'
;MFENVPGLLTANGGSYFDDMRERFRKAGYFLEYRILNSKEYGVLQNRRRVIVIGWREGTDFTYPELDKKEQKYLVDDLFSDLPYIEPGESRNVYKCKSTEYLRESGIRTEDDILTLHQARPNLERDRKIYRQVIEAWNNGQKRLKYTELPEELCTHNNRTAFLDRFKVVAKDMPYAQTMVAHISKDGHYFIHPDIKQARSISVREAARIQSFPDNYFFEGGRTASFLQIGNAVPPLMASAIAKKLKEQLMEEEANG
;
A
#
# COMPACT_ATOMS: atom_id res chain seq x y z
N MET A 1 -20.06 -5.65 4.45
CA MET A 1 -18.78 -5.00 4.81
C MET A 1 -18.36 -4.01 3.74
N PHE A 2 -17.78 -2.87 4.13
CA PHE A 2 -17.14 -1.92 3.20
C PHE A 2 -15.92 -1.24 3.85
N GLU A 3 -15.05 -0.66 3.05
CA GLU A 3 -13.80 -0.01 3.45
C GLU A 3 -13.77 1.46 3.05
N ASN A 4 -13.12 2.29 3.87
CA ASN A 4 -12.86 3.68 3.54
C ASN A 4 -11.61 4.21 4.27
N VAL A 5 -11.21 5.43 3.94
CA VAL A 5 -10.17 6.16 4.67
C VAL A 5 -10.69 6.69 6.01
N PRO A 6 -9.84 6.88 7.04
CA PRO A 6 -10.27 7.41 8.34
C PRO A 6 -11.00 8.75 8.28
N GLY A 7 -10.77 9.55 7.23
CA GLY A 7 -11.48 10.81 7.00
C GLY A 7 -13.00 10.67 6.86
N LEU A 8 -13.53 9.47 6.55
CA LEU A 8 -14.97 9.20 6.56
C LEU A 8 -15.61 9.55 7.91
N LEU A 9 -14.93 9.23 9.01
CA LEU A 9 -15.46 9.41 10.37
C LEU A 9 -15.51 10.88 10.80
N THR A 10 -14.76 11.76 10.15
CA THR A 10 -14.66 13.19 10.50
C THR A 10 -15.22 14.11 9.41
N ALA A 11 -15.61 13.56 8.28
CA ALA A 11 -16.17 14.31 7.16
C ALA A 11 -17.46 15.05 7.61
N ASN A 12 -17.51 16.36 7.34
CA ASN A 12 -18.59 17.25 7.78
C ASN A 12 -18.90 17.13 9.30
N GLY A 13 -17.83 17.16 10.13
CA GLY A 13 -17.96 17.02 11.58
C GLY A 13 -18.47 15.65 12.07
N GLY A 14 -18.39 14.61 11.21
CA GLY A 14 -18.86 13.25 11.50
C GLY A 14 -20.29 12.96 11.01
N SER A 15 -21.04 13.98 10.62
CA SER A 15 -22.48 13.86 10.28
C SER A 15 -22.75 12.89 9.10
N TYR A 16 -21.83 12.77 8.13
CA TYR A 16 -22.02 11.83 7.02
C TYR A 16 -21.98 10.37 7.46
N PHE A 17 -21.13 10.05 8.42
CA PHE A 17 -21.06 8.71 8.97
C PHE A 17 -22.28 8.40 9.85
N ASP A 18 -22.72 9.36 10.67
CA ASP A 18 -23.91 9.22 11.51
C ASP A 18 -25.19 9.06 10.66
N ASP A 19 -25.33 9.86 9.59
CA ASP A 19 -26.44 9.73 8.63
C ASP A 19 -26.47 8.33 7.99
N MET A 20 -25.30 7.82 7.62
CA MET A 20 -25.15 6.47 7.06
C MET A 20 -25.60 5.41 8.09
N ARG A 21 -25.13 5.48 9.33
CA ARG A 21 -25.53 4.56 10.41
C ARG A 21 -27.05 4.57 10.62
N GLU A 22 -27.66 5.76 10.65
CA GLU A 22 -29.11 5.90 10.84
C GLU A 22 -29.91 5.30 9.68
N ARG A 23 -29.45 5.47 8.44
CA ARG A 23 -30.08 4.84 7.26
C ARG A 23 -30.02 3.32 7.31
N PHE A 24 -28.88 2.73 7.71
CA PHE A 24 -28.75 1.29 7.88
C PHE A 24 -29.62 0.79 9.05
N ARG A 25 -29.67 1.51 10.17
CA ARG A 25 -30.53 1.19 11.29
C ARG A 25 -32.01 1.15 10.89
N LYS A 26 -32.48 2.15 10.12
CA LYS A 26 -33.87 2.18 9.60
C LYS A 26 -34.16 1.02 8.64
N ALA A 27 -33.15 0.46 8.02
CA ALA A 27 -33.23 -0.71 7.15
C ALA A 27 -33.09 -2.04 7.91
N GLY A 28 -33.02 -2.02 9.25
CA GLY A 28 -32.89 -3.21 10.10
C GLY A 28 -31.47 -3.77 10.18
N TYR A 29 -30.45 -2.91 10.11
CA TYR A 29 -29.04 -3.32 10.22
C TYR A 29 -28.30 -2.54 11.30
N PHE A 30 -27.49 -3.25 12.10
CA PHE A 30 -26.44 -2.67 12.90
C PHE A 30 -25.19 -2.42 12.06
N LEU A 31 -24.46 -1.33 12.35
CA LEU A 31 -23.13 -1.06 11.79
C LEU A 31 -22.13 -0.85 12.92
N GLU A 32 -21.03 -1.56 12.85
CA GLU A 32 -19.84 -1.32 13.65
C GLU A 32 -18.64 -1.08 12.75
N TYR A 33 -17.67 -0.30 13.22
CA TYR A 33 -16.43 -0.03 12.49
C TYR A 33 -15.21 -0.15 13.39
N ARG A 34 -14.09 -0.50 12.77
CA ARG A 34 -12.76 -0.41 13.39
C ARG A 34 -11.77 0.26 12.43
N ILE A 35 -10.81 1.01 13.01
CA ILE A 35 -9.68 1.53 12.25
C ILE A 35 -8.57 0.49 12.33
N LEU A 36 -8.36 -0.22 11.24
CA LEU A 36 -7.34 -1.26 11.14
C LEU A 36 -6.09 -0.70 10.44
N ASN A 37 -4.91 -1.20 10.84
CA ASN A 37 -3.66 -0.87 10.19
C ASN A 37 -3.09 -2.13 9.52
N SER A 38 -2.85 -2.09 8.22
CA SER A 38 -2.37 -3.22 7.43
C SER A 38 -1.08 -3.86 7.97
N LYS A 39 -0.22 -3.07 8.61
CA LYS A 39 1.02 -3.57 9.23
C LYS A 39 0.78 -4.63 10.32
N GLU A 40 -0.41 -4.63 10.93
CA GLU A 40 -0.78 -5.59 11.96
C GLU A 40 -1.26 -6.95 11.40
N TYR A 41 -1.33 -7.06 10.07
CA TYR A 41 -1.81 -8.24 9.35
C TYR A 41 -0.78 -8.79 8.35
N GLY A 42 0.51 -8.60 8.65
CA GLY A 42 1.61 -9.13 7.85
C GLY A 42 1.97 -8.33 6.60
N VAL A 43 1.38 -7.15 6.39
CA VAL A 43 1.70 -6.27 5.24
C VAL A 43 2.86 -5.34 5.58
N LEU A 44 3.90 -5.25 4.73
CA LEU A 44 5.04 -4.33 4.93
C LEU A 44 4.70 -2.89 4.55
N GLN A 45 3.51 -2.44 4.97
CA GLN A 45 3.02 -1.08 4.73
C GLN A 45 2.24 -0.55 5.92
N ASN A 46 2.53 0.69 6.30
CA ASN A 46 1.73 1.41 7.29
C ASN A 46 0.51 2.07 6.59
N ARG A 47 -0.66 1.38 6.59
CA ARG A 47 -1.88 1.83 5.92
C ARG A 47 -3.09 1.68 6.85
N ARG A 48 -3.64 2.78 7.30
CA ARG A 48 -4.86 2.79 8.15
C ARG A 48 -6.11 2.89 7.28
N ARG A 49 -7.11 2.04 7.61
CA ARG A 49 -8.41 2.02 6.95
C ARG A 49 -9.54 1.82 7.96
N VAL A 50 -10.66 2.45 7.69
CA VAL A 50 -11.91 2.16 8.38
C VAL A 50 -12.55 0.97 7.71
N ILE A 51 -12.76 -0.10 8.47
CA ILE A 51 -13.51 -1.27 8.02
C ILE A 51 -14.84 -1.25 8.74
N VAL A 52 -15.91 -1.17 7.98
CA VAL A 52 -17.28 -1.16 8.48
C VAL A 52 -17.94 -2.51 8.16
N ILE A 53 -18.50 -3.14 9.16
CA ILE A 53 -19.24 -4.39 9.03
C ILE A 53 -20.67 -4.10 9.51
N GLY A 54 -21.65 -4.61 8.79
CA GLY A 54 -23.06 -4.51 9.17
C GLY A 54 -23.72 -5.85 9.10
N TRP A 55 -24.65 -6.09 10.03
CA TRP A 55 -25.45 -7.31 10.12
C TRP A 55 -26.90 -6.97 10.48
N ARG A 56 -27.81 -7.91 10.26
CA ARG A 56 -29.23 -7.70 10.58
C ARG A 56 -29.47 -7.64 12.07
N GLU A 57 -30.42 -6.81 12.49
CA GLU A 57 -30.92 -6.83 13.87
C GLU A 57 -31.52 -8.21 14.20
N GLY A 58 -31.23 -8.71 15.41
CA GLY A 58 -31.73 -10.01 15.88
C GLY A 58 -30.82 -11.20 15.51
N THR A 59 -29.67 -11.00 14.83
CA THR A 59 -28.65 -12.02 14.69
C THR A 59 -27.63 -11.93 15.83
N ASP A 60 -26.99 -13.04 16.16
CA ASP A 60 -25.96 -13.13 17.22
C ASP A 60 -24.56 -12.75 16.73
N PHE A 61 -24.51 -12.04 15.60
CA PHE A 61 -23.27 -11.61 14.96
C PHE A 61 -22.63 -10.43 15.70
N THR A 62 -21.32 -10.42 15.80
CA THR A 62 -20.53 -9.31 16.37
C THR A 62 -19.37 -8.95 15.45
N TYR A 63 -18.77 -7.77 15.65
CA TYR A 63 -17.56 -7.41 14.92
C TYR A 63 -16.42 -8.37 15.31
N PRO A 64 -15.83 -9.14 14.38
CA PRO A 64 -14.87 -10.19 14.71
C PRO A 64 -13.55 -9.62 15.28
N GLU A 65 -12.97 -10.34 16.24
CA GLU A 65 -11.60 -10.09 16.68
C GLU A 65 -10.62 -10.68 15.66
N LEU A 66 -9.73 -9.84 15.15
CA LEU A 66 -8.79 -10.21 14.09
C LEU A 66 -7.44 -10.64 14.67
N ASP A 67 -6.89 -11.74 14.16
CA ASP A 67 -5.56 -12.22 14.54
C ASP A 67 -4.49 -11.30 13.99
N LYS A 68 -3.72 -10.68 14.87
CA LYS A 68 -2.56 -9.85 14.50
C LYS A 68 -1.35 -10.73 14.24
N LYS A 69 -0.50 -10.28 13.30
CA LYS A 69 0.79 -10.91 12.99
C LYS A 69 1.93 -9.97 13.38
N GLU A 70 2.85 -10.44 14.20
CA GLU A 70 4.12 -9.75 14.42
C GLU A 70 4.96 -9.76 13.15
N GLN A 71 5.67 -8.66 12.91
CA GLN A 71 6.45 -8.45 11.70
C GLN A 71 7.95 -8.45 12.00
N LYS A 72 8.69 -9.38 11.36
CA LYS A 72 10.16 -9.51 11.49
C LYS A 72 10.94 -9.09 10.23
N TYR A 73 10.22 -8.78 9.15
CA TYR A 73 10.79 -8.50 7.82
C TYR A 73 10.92 -7.00 7.55
N LEU A 74 11.74 -6.65 6.57
CA LEU A 74 11.96 -5.28 6.13
C LEU A 74 11.41 -5.06 4.71
N VAL A 75 11.24 -3.81 4.33
CA VAL A 75 10.83 -3.44 2.97
C VAL A 75 11.76 -4.00 1.90
N ASP A 76 13.05 -4.21 2.22
CA ASP A 76 14.02 -4.85 1.31
C ASP A 76 13.60 -6.26 0.88
N ASP A 77 12.91 -7.00 1.76
CA ASP A 77 12.39 -8.33 1.44
C ASP A 77 11.36 -8.35 0.31
N LEU A 78 10.76 -7.20 -0.02
CA LEU A 78 9.85 -7.05 -1.15
C LEU A 78 10.59 -6.90 -2.50
N PHE A 79 11.84 -6.43 -2.50
CA PHE A 79 12.51 -5.94 -3.71
C PHE A 79 13.78 -6.72 -4.07
N SER A 80 14.41 -7.38 -3.11
CA SER A 80 15.77 -7.93 -3.27
C SER A 80 15.90 -9.03 -4.33
N ASP A 81 14.80 -9.69 -4.70
CA ASP A 81 14.73 -10.70 -5.77
C ASP A 81 14.39 -10.13 -7.15
N LEU A 82 14.00 -8.85 -7.22
CA LEU A 82 13.68 -8.19 -8.48
C LEU A 82 14.94 -7.76 -9.23
N PRO A 83 14.96 -7.84 -10.57
CA PRO A 83 16.10 -7.40 -11.36
C PRO A 83 16.23 -5.87 -11.36
N TYR A 84 17.45 -5.40 -11.60
CA TYR A 84 17.71 -4.01 -11.89
C TYR A 84 16.98 -3.56 -13.16
N ILE A 85 16.36 -2.36 -13.12
CA ILE A 85 15.78 -1.70 -14.28
C ILE A 85 16.07 -0.19 -14.27
N GLU A 86 16.38 0.36 -15.44
CA GLU A 86 16.47 1.81 -15.65
C GLU A 86 15.08 2.45 -15.78
N PRO A 87 14.97 3.78 -15.61
CA PRO A 87 13.73 4.50 -15.93
C PRO A 87 13.24 4.18 -17.36
N GLY A 88 11.98 3.77 -17.46
CA GLY A 88 11.37 3.38 -18.73
C GLY A 88 11.56 1.92 -19.15
N GLU A 89 12.45 1.19 -18.47
CA GLU A 89 12.65 -0.24 -18.76
C GLU A 89 11.62 -1.15 -18.10
N SER A 90 11.57 -2.38 -18.59
CA SER A 90 10.86 -3.51 -18.01
C SER A 90 11.67 -4.79 -18.05
N ARG A 91 11.45 -5.66 -17.06
CA ARG A 91 12.05 -7.00 -17.00
C ARG A 91 10.98 -8.01 -16.58
N ASN A 92 11.11 -9.24 -17.06
CA ASN A 92 10.16 -10.33 -16.82
C ASN A 92 10.81 -11.60 -16.25
N VAL A 93 12.05 -11.50 -15.79
CA VAL A 93 12.80 -12.60 -15.18
C VAL A 93 13.30 -12.15 -13.83
N TYR A 94 13.07 -12.94 -12.79
CA TYR A 94 13.56 -12.66 -11.45
C TYR A 94 15.10 -12.76 -11.40
N LYS A 95 15.70 -11.96 -10.55
CA LYS A 95 17.15 -11.94 -10.32
C LYS A 95 17.64 -13.18 -9.57
N CYS A 96 16.83 -13.65 -8.60
CA CYS A 96 17.17 -14.79 -7.75
C CYS A 96 15.91 -15.41 -7.15
N LYS A 97 16.08 -16.40 -6.27
CA LYS A 97 14.99 -17.03 -5.51
C LYS A 97 14.23 -16.01 -4.66
N SER A 98 12.97 -16.30 -4.38
CA SER A 98 12.11 -15.48 -3.52
C SER A 98 12.67 -15.37 -2.09
N THR A 99 12.41 -14.23 -1.43
CA THR A 99 12.73 -14.07 -0.01
C THR A 99 11.80 -14.94 0.86
N GLU A 100 12.17 -15.13 2.12
CA GLU A 100 11.33 -15.85 3.07
C GLU A 100 9.97 -15.17 3.22
N TYR A 101 9.95 -13.84 3.36
CA TYR A 101 8.72 -13.06 3.43
C TYR A 101 7.79 -13.31 2.23
N LEU A 102 8.30 -13.27 1.02
CA LEU A 102 7.50 -13.44 -0.20
C LEU A 102 6.85 -14.83 -0.27
N ARG A 103 7.56 -15.87 0.19
CA ARG A 103 7.02 -17.25 0.27
C ARG A 103 5.97 -17.38 1.38
N GLU A 104 6.29 -16.95 2.61
CA GLU A 104 5.38 -17.08 3.75
C GLU A 104 4.09 -16.27 3.59
N SER A 105 4.16 -15.11 2.92
CA SER A 105 3.01 -14.28 2.61
C SER A 105 2.21 -14.73 1.40
N GLY A 106 2.72 -15.66 0.60
CA GLY A 106 2.12 -16.08 -0.66
C GLY A 106 2.16 -15.02 -1.75
N ILE A 107 3.03 -13.99 -1.61
CA ILE A 107 3.20 -12.96 -2.63
C ILE A 107 3.91 -13.53 -3.86
N ARG A 108 4.92 -14.40 -3.65
CA ARG A 108 5.62 -15.08 -4.72
C ARG A 108 5.83 -16.57 -4.40
N THR A 109 5.42 -17.42 -5.32
CA THR A 109 5.75 -18.86 -5.36
C THR A 109 6.94 -19.11 -6.30
N GLU A 110 7.49 -20.32 -6.29
CA GLU A 110 8.61 -20.66 -7.19
C GLU A 110 8.21 -20.74 -8.67
N ASP A 111 6.91 -20.99 -8.95
CA ASP A 111 6.37 -21.13 -10.31
C ASP A 111 5.88 -19.79 -10.89
N ASP A 112 5.91 -18.70 -10.12
CA ASP A 112 5.41 -17.40 -10.59
C ASP A 112 6.34 -16.79 -11.65
N ILE A 113 5.72 -16.20 -12.65
CA ILE A 113 6.39 -15.41 -13.69
C ILE A 113 6.40 -13.93 -13.27
N LEU A 114 7.55 -13.28 -13.41
CA LEU A 114 7.64 -11.85 -13.15
C LEU A 114 6.87 -11.06 -14.20
N THR A 115 5.84 -10.37 -13.76
CA THR A 115 5.04 -9.47 -14.59
C THR A 115 5.06 -8.05 -14.03
N LEU A 116 4.77 -7.05 -14.87
CA LEU A 116 4.59 -5.65 -14.46
C LEU A 116 5.80 -5.01 -13.75
N HIS A 117 6.99 -5.63 -13.80
CA HIS A 117 8.20 -4.98 -13.33
C HIS A 117 8.69 -3.97 -14.38
N GLN A 118 7.92 -2.90 -14.49
CA GLN A 118 8.06 -1.82 -15.46
C GLN A 118 8.20 -0.48 -14.74
N ALA A 119 9.30 0.21 -15.00
CA ALA A 119 9.57 1.54 -14.46
C ALA A 119 8.92 2.64 -15.32
N ARG A 120 8.61 3.76 -14.65
CA ARG A 120 8.24 5.01 -15.32
C ARG A 120 9.47 5.62 -15.99
N PRO A 121 9.36 6.24 -17.17
CA PRO A 121 10.42 7.11 -17.69
C PRO A 121 10.46 8.39 -16.84
N ASN A 122 11.49 8.54 -16.01
CA ASN A 122 11.72 9.72 -15.20
C ASN A 122 12.61 10.71 -15.97
N LEU A 123 12.33 12.01 -15.86
CA LEU A 123 13.17 13.05 -16.43
C LEU A 123 14.53 13.10 -15.70
N GLU A 124 15.61 13.51 -16.40
CA GLU A 124 16.92 13.58 -15.76
C GLU A 124 16.97 14.57 -14.58
N ARG A 125 16.19 15.64 -14.63
CA ARG A 125 16.01 16.52 -13.48
C ARG A 125 15.44 15.78 -12.26
N ASP A 126 14.42 14.96 -12.45
CA ASP A 126 13.80 14.20 -11.36
C ASP A 126 14.78 13.15 -10.83
N ARG A 127 15.55 12.52 -11.69
CA ARG A 127 16.63 11.58 -11.31
C ARG A 127 17.72 12.25 -10.45
N LYS A 128 18.11 13.49 -10.77
CA LYS A 128 19.03 14.27 -9.92
C LYS A 128 18.46 14.50 -8.52
N ILE A 129 17.19 14.86 -8.42
CA ILE A 129 16.49 15.01 -7.13
C ILE A 129 16.46 13.66 -6.40
N TYR A 130 16.11 12.57 -7.08
CA TYR A 130 16.02 11.25 -6.46
C TYR A 130 17.35 10.79 -5.87
N ARG A 131 18.48 11.00 -6.55
CA ARG A 131 19.83 10.70 -6.02
C ARG A 131 20.08 11.44 -4.70
N GLN A 132 19.78 12.73 -4.64
CA GLN A 132 19.96 13.54 -3.43
C GLN A 132 19.06 13.05 -2.27
N VAL A 133 17.80 12.72 -2.57
CA VAL A 133 16.83 12.23 -1.57
C VAL A 133 17.25 10.85 -1.04
N ILE A 134 17.73 9.95 -1.90
CA ILE A 134 18.25 8.63 -1.52
C ILE A 134 19.52 8.78 -0.69
N GLU A 135 20.44 9.66 -1.09
CA GLU A 135 21.69 9.95 -0.38
C GLU A 135 21.45 10.49 1.02
N ALA A 136 20.52 11.45 1.16
CA ALA A 136 20.13 12.01 2.45
C ALA A 136 19.55 10.94 3.39
N TRP A 137 18.78 9.99 2.84
CA TRP A 137 18.28 8.85 3.60
C TRP A 137 19.43 7.91 4.02
N ASN A 138 20.28 7.50 3.10
CA ASN A 138 21.38 6.56 3.35
C ASN A 138 22.40 7.11 4.36
N ASN A 139 22.62 8.43 4.39
CA ASN A 139 23.58 9.10 5.27
C ASN A 139 23.05 9.49 6.66
N GLY A 140 21.83 9.09 7.02
CA GLY A 140 21.28 9.40 8.35
C GLY A 140 19.78 9.38 8.43
N GLN A 141 19.10 8.67 7.54
CA GLN A 141 17.63 8.54 7.47
C GLN A 141 16.91 9.90 7.40
N LYS A 142 17.60 10.92 6.85
CA LYS A 142 17.03 12.25 6.70
C LYS A 142 16.06 12.30 5.55
N ARG A 143 14.83 12.77 5.82
CA ARG A 143 13.86 13.12 4.79
C ARG A 143 14.17 14.52 4.27
N LEU A 144 14.66 14.61 3.05
CA LEU A 144 14.97 15.87 2.41
C LEU A 144 13.66 16.58 2.03
N LYS A 145 13.50 17.83 2.49
CA LYS A 145 12.36 18.67 2.12
C LYS A 145 12.59 19.33 0.76
N TYR A 146 11.51 19.63 0.05
CA TYR A 146 11.59 20.28 -1.25
C TYR A 146 12.38 21.59 -1.22
N THR A 147 12.28 22.37 -0.14
CA THR A 147 13.02 23.64 0.06
C THR A 147 14.50 23.47 0.40
N GLU A 148 14.96 22.24 0.67
CA GLU A 148 16.38 21.93 0.92
C GLU A 148 17.11 21.50 -0.36
N LEU A 149 16.40 21.36 -1.48
CA LEU A 149 16.99 21.08 -2.78
C LEU A 149 17.65 22.34 -3.37
N PRO A 150 18.67 22.18 -4.24
CA PRO A 150 19.21 23.28 -5.03
C PRO A 150 18.13 24.06 -5.78
N GLU A 151 18.29 25.40 -5.86
CA GLU A 151 17.29 26.33 -6.42
C GLU A 151 16.87 25.93 -7.84
N GLU A 152 17.81 25.50 -8.67
CA GLU A 152 17.60 25.09 -10.06
C GLU A 152 16.73 23.81 -10.19
N LEU A 153 16.59 23.03 -9.11
CA LEU A 153 15.71 21.86 -9.06
C LEU A 153 14.32 22.17 -8.50
N CYS A 154 14.15 23.34 -7.86
CA CYS A 154 12.91 23.80 -7.25
C CYS A 154 12.03 24.57 -8.24
N THR A 155 11.44 23.88 -9.22
CA THR A 155 10.66 24.52 -10.30
C THR A 155 9.21 24.84 -9.96
N HIS A 156 8.70 24.41 -8.80
CA HIS A 156 7.32 24.65 -8.42
C HIS A 156 7.17 25.94 -7.63
N ASN A 157 6.23 26.81 -8.03
CA ASN A 157 6.00 28.12 -7.38
C ASN A 157 5.53 27.98 -5.91
N ASN A 158 4.65 27.00 -5.63
CA ASN A 158 4.21 26.74 -4.26
C ASN A 158 5.15 25.73 -3.59
N ARG A 159 6.13 26.25 -2.85
CA ARG A 159 7.15 25.44 -2.19
C ARG A 159 6.67 24.86 -0.84
N THR A 160 5.72 25.51 -0.18
CA THR A 160 5.25 25.13 1.16
C THR A 160 4.24 23.96 1.12
N ALA A 161 3.37 23.90 0.12
CA ALA A 161 2.40 22.82 -0.04
C ALA A 161 3.04 21.47 -0.46
N PHE A 162 4.30 21.48 -0.93
CA PHE A 162 4.99 20.30 -1.47
C PHE A 162 6.27 19.94 -0.71
N LEU A 163 6.38 20.29 0.57
CA LEU A 163 7.58 20.05 1.37
C LEU A 163 8.01 18.57 1.37
N ASP A 164 7.08 17.64 1.51
CA ASP A 164 7.32 16.19 1.56
C ASP A 164 7.10 15.49 0.20
N ARG A 165 7.25 16.22 -0.92
CA ARG A 165 6.95 15.69 -2.26
C ARG A 165 7.82 14.49 -2.65
N PHE A 166 9.10 14.50 -2.29
CA PHE A 166 10.08 13.49 -2.67
C PHE A 166 10.36 12.57 -1.49
N LYS A 167 10.03 11.27 -1.64
CA LYS A 167 10.16 10.33 -0.55
C LYS A 167 10.64 8.97 -1.01
N VAL A 168 11.68 8.48 -0.35
CA VAL A 168 12.20 7.14 -0.58
C VAL A 168 11.26 6.11 0.04
N VAL A 169 11.06 5.00 -0.65
CA VAL A 169 10.55 3.75 -0.09
C VAL A 169 11.73 3.08 0.61
N ALA A 170 11.91 3.39 1.89
CA ALA A 170 13.10 3.03 2.65
C ALA A 170 13.17 1.53 2.88
N LYS A 171 14.17 0.87 2.31
CA LYS A 171 14.34 -0.58 2.34
C LYS A 171 14.71 -1.13 3.72
N ASP A 172 15.38 -0.31 4.54
CA ASP A 172 15.82 -0.59 5.90
C ASP A 172 14.73 -0.42 6.97
N MET A 173 13.51 -0.06 6.55
CA MET A 173 12.37 0.12 7.44
C MET A 173 11.47 -1.12 7.46
N PRO A 174 10.78 -1.39 8.60
CA PRO A 174 9.83 -2.50 8.68
C PRO A 174 8.56 -2.27 7.85
N TYR A 175 8.27 -1.02 7.49
CA TYR A 175 7.05 -0.66 6.76
C TYR A 175 7.29 0.48 5.77
N ALA A 176 6.83 0.30 4.55
CA ALA A 176 6.70 1.38 3.57
C ALA A 176 5.59 2.37 3.97
N GLN A 177 5.66 3.58 3.41
CA GLN A 177 4.56 4.55 3.50
C GLN A 177 3.31 4.06 2.78
N THR A 178 2.15 4.63 3.18
CA THR A 178 0.86 4.29 2.57
C THR A 178 0.88 4.47 1.05
N MET A 179 0.64 3.38 0.31
CA MET A 179 0.43 3.41 -1.12
C MET A 179 -0.90 4.10 -1.45
N VAL A 180 -0.86 5.12 -2.29
CA VAL A 180 -2.05 5.90 -2.69
C VAL A 180 -2.16 5.97 -4.21
N ALA A 181 -3.39 6.12 -4.73
CA ALA A 181 -3.66 6.19 -6.16
C ALA A 181 -2.91 7.32 -6.89
N HIS A 182 -2.49 8.37 -6.16
CA HIS A 182 -1.69 9.48 -6.69
C HIS A 182 -0.34 9.04 -7.28
N ILE A 183 0.19 7.86 -6.93
CA ILE A 183 1.39 7.28 -7.57
C ILE A 183 1.23 7.18 -9.09
N SER A 184 0.00 7.06 -9.58
CA SER A 184 -0.30 7.05 -11.02
C SER A 184 0.16 8.32 -11.75
N LYS A 185 0.28 9.46 -11.06
CA LYS A 185 0.63 10.76 -11.65
C LYS A 185 2.12 10.92 -11.88
N ASP A 186 2.94 10.96 -10.81
CA ASP A 186 4.37 11.27 -10.93
C ASP A 186 5.31 10.28 -10.23
N GLY A 187 4.89 9.65 -9.15
CA GLY A 187 5.69 8.69 -8.39
C GLY A 187 6.77 9.30 -7.48
N HIS A 188 6.83 10.63 -7.37
CA HIS A 188 7.84 11.32 -6.54
C HIS A 188 7.78 10.94 -5.05
N TYR A 189 6.61 10.59 -4.56
CA TYR A 189 6.39 10.14 -3.19
C TYR A 189 6.77 8.66 -2.97
N PHE A 190 7.26 7.98 -4.02
CA PHE A 190 7.61 6.56 -4.01
C PHE A 190 8.89 6.31 -4.82
N ILE A 191 10.01 6.86 -4.33
CA ILE A 191 11.32 6.72 -4.96
C ILE A 191 11.91 5.37 -4.56
N HIS A 192 12.43 4.61 -5.55
CA HIS A 192 13.13 3.36 -5.30
C HIS A 192 14.41 3.60 -4.48
N PRO A 193 14.74 2.75 -3.49
CA PRO A 193 15.84 3.01 -2.55
C PRO A 193 17.25 2.86 -3.14
N ASP A 194 17.40 2.23 -4.29
CA ASP A 194 18.71 2.06 -4.95
C ASP A 194 19.09 3.32 -5.75
N ILE A 195 20.13 4.01 -5.29
CA ILE A 195 20.66 5.24 -5.92
C ILE A 195 21.10 5.04 -7.37
N LYS A 196 21.55 3.83 -7.72
CA LYS A 196 21.96 3.51 -9.10
C LYS A 196 20.79 3.55 -10.07
N GLN A 197 19.61 3.16 -9.61
CA GLN A 197 18.39 3.17 -10.42
C GLN A 197 17.77 4.58 -10.50
N ALA A 198 17.83 5.38 -9.44
CA ALA A 198 17.33 6.77 -9.36
C ALA A 198 15.99 6.97 -10.11
N ARG A 199 14.98 6.17 -9.75
CA ARG A 199 13.64 6.12 -10.37
C ARG A 199 12.55 6.05 -9.31
N SER A 200 11.31 6.26 -9.72
CA SER A 200 10.17 5.83 -8.90
C SER A 200 10.00 4.31 -8.98
N ILE A 201 9.31 3.73 -8.00
CA ILE A 201 9.05 2.28 -7.97
C ILE A 201 8.24 1.82 -9.20
N SER A 202 8.44 0.56 -9.59
CA SER A 202 7.70 -0.11 -10.66
C SER A 202 6.29 -0.49 -10.21
N VAL A 203 5.45 -0.94 -11.16
CA VAL A 203 4.09 -1.43 -10.84
C VAL A 203 4.17 -2.66 -9.93
N ARG A 204 5.09 -3.62 -10.21
CA ARG A 204 5.27 -4.82 -9.39
C ARG A 204 5.74 -4.48 -7.97
N GLU A 205 6.67 -3.56 -7.82
CA GLU A 205 7.13 -3.09 -6.51
C GLU A 205 5.97 -2.47 -5.71
N ALA A 206 5.15 -1.64 -6.35
CA ALA A 206 3.96 -1.05 -5.72
C ALA A 206 2.92 -2.12 -5.33
N ALA A 207 2.69 -3.12 -6.20
CA ALA A 207 1.79 -4.24 -5.94
C ALA A 207 2.24 -5.07 -4.72
N ARG A 208 3.54 -5.37 -4.62
CA ARG A 208 4.12 -6.10 -3.49
C ARG A 208 4.02 -5.33 -2.17
N ILE A 209 4.21 -4.00 -2.17
CA ILE A 209 3.98 -3.16 -0.98
C ILE A 209 2.54 -3.28 -0.50
N GLN A 210 1.59 -3.41 -1.41
CA GLN A 210 0.18 -3.65 -1.11
C GLN A 210 -0.15 -5.13 -0.85
N SER A 211 0.86 -6.02 -0.82
CA SER A 211 0.71 -7.48 -0.67
C SER A 211 -0.07 -8.20 -1.77
N PHE A 212 -0.13 -7.66 -2.98
CA PHE A 212 -0.67 -8.40 -4.11
C PHE A 212 0.28 -9.54 -4.52
N PRO A 213 -0.25 -10.74 -4.80
CA PRO A 213 0.54 -11.83 -5.37
C PRO A 213 1.15 -11.45 -6.73
N ASP A 214 2.32 -12.03 -7.06
CA ASP A 214 3.01 -11.73 -8.32
C ASP A 214 2.24 -12.25 -9.55
N ASN A 215 1.41 -13.26 -9.38
CA ASN A 215 0.51 -13.80 -10.40
C ASN A 215 -0.81 -13.02 -10.52
N TYR A 216 -1.03 -11.97 -9.71
CA TYR A 216 -2.21 -11.13 -9.85
C TYR A 216 -2.09 -10.23 -11.09
N PHE A 217 -3.10 -10.27 -11.94
CA PHE A 217 -3.20 -9.46 -13.15
C PHE A 217 -3.97 -8.17 -12.90
N PHE A 218 -3.39 -7.04 -13.29
CA PHE A 218 -4.05 -5.73 -13.27
C PHE A 218 -4.48 -5.35 -14.68
N GLU A 219 -5.74 -5.00 -14.84
CA GLU A 219 -6.29 -4.58 -16.14
C GLU A 219 -5.78 -3.21 -16.59
N GLY A 220 -5.52 -3.09 -17.88
CA GLY A 220 -5.07 -1.86 -18.51
C GLY A 220 -3.58 -1.59 -18.39
N GLY A 221 -3.16 -0.37 -18.73
CA GLY A 221 -1.77 0.02 -18.74
C GLY A 221 -1.25 0.45 -17.37
N ARG A 222 0.03 0.81 -17.28
CA ARG A 222 0.74 1.21 -16.04
C ARG A 222 -0.04 2.19 -15.16
N THR A 223 -0.64 3.23 -15.72
CA THR A 223 -1.39 4.25 -14.95
C THR A 223 -2.63 3.63 -14.30
N ALA A 224 -3.37 2.78 -15.02
CA ALA A 224 -4.52 2.07 -14.50
C ALA A 224 -4.13 1.09 -13.39
N SER A 225 -3.03 0.35 -13.58
CA SER A 225 -2.50 -0.57 -12.56
C SER A 225 -2.14 0.16 -11.26
N PHE A 226 -1.47 1.31 -11.33
CA PHE A 226 -1.17 2.11 -10.14
C PHE A 226 -2.42 2.65 -9.43
N LEU A 227 -3.46 3.03 -10.18
CA LEU A 227 -4.75 3.45 -9.60
C LEU A 227 -5.42 2.29 -8.86
N GLN A 228 -5.47 1.10 -9.45
CA GLN A 228 -6.03 -0.11 -8.83
C GLN A 228 -5.27 -0.46 -7.55
N ILE A 229 -3.93 -0.51 -7.61
CA ILE A 229 -3.07 -0.80 -6.46
C ILE A 229 -3.30 0.22 -5.33
N GLY A 230 -3.29 1.52 -5.64
CA GLY A 230 -3.41 2.58 -4.64
C GLY A 230 -4.78 2.63 -3.95
N ASN A 231 -5.84 2.20 -4.63
CA ASN A 231 -7.20 2.17 -4.10
C ASN A 231 -7.55 0.86 -3.38
N ALA A 232 -6.75 -0.19 -3.54
CA ALA A 232 -7.07 -1.50 -2.99
C ALA A 232 -6.93 -1.58 -1.46
N VAL A 233 -7.69 -2.49 -0.87
CA VAL A 233 -7.38 -3.07 0.43
C VAL A 233 -6.26 -4.10 0.23
N PRO A 234 -5.18 -4.08 1.05
CA PRO A 234 -4.12 -5.07 0.92
C PRO A 234 -4.66 -6.51 1.05
N PRO A 235 -4.37 -7.41 0.10
CA PRO A 235 -4.88 -8.79 0.10
C PRO A 235 -4.64 -9.56 1.41
N LEU A 236 -3.47 -9.43 2.03
CA LEU A 236 -3.22 -10.09 3.33
C LEU A 236 -4.15 -9.59 4.44
N MET A 237 -4.41 -8.29 4.49
CA MET A 237 -5.36 -7.71 5.44
C MET A 237 -6.80 -8.14 5.12
N ALA A 238 -7.18 -8.15 3.85
CA ALA A 238 -8.50 -8.61 3.41
C ALA A 238 -8.71 -10.10 3.75
N SER A 239 -7.68 -10.93 3.57
CA SER A 239 -7.71 -12.35 3.93
C SER A 239 -7.89 -12.57 5.43
N ALA A 240 -7.20 -11.79 6.28
CA ALA A 240 -7.38 -11.86 7.73
C ALA A 240 -8.82 -11.53 8.17
N ILE A 241 -9.43 -10.51 7.56
CA ILE A 241 -10.82 -10.14 7.81
C ILE A 241 -11.76 -11.25 7.33
N ALA A 242 -11.59 -11.70 6.07
CA ALA A 242 -12.47 -12.70 5.47
C ALA A 242 -12.44 -14.04 6.22
N LYS A 243 -11.29 -14.45 6.73
CA LYS A 243 -11.14 -15.66 7.54
C LYS A 243 -12.04 -15.59 8.79
N LYS A 244 -11.98 -14.51 9.55
CA LYS A 244 -12.77 -14.34 10.78
C LYS A 244 -14.26 -14.20 10.51
N LEU A 245 -14.63 -13.49 9.45
CA LEU A 245 -16.02 -13.41 9.04
C LEU A 245 -16.57 -14.80 8.66
N LYS A 246 -15.80 -15.59 7.94
CA LYS A 246 -16.20 -16.95 7.57
C LYS A 246 -16.35 -17.85 8.81
N GLU A 247 -15.40 -17.80 9.76
CA GLU A 247 -15.49 -18.55 11.02
C GLU A 247 -16.81 -18.26 11.76
N GLN A 248 -17.16 -17.01 11.98
CA GLN A 248 -18.41 -16.62 12.66
C GLN A 248 -19.68 -17.06 11.91
N LEU A 249 -19.70 -16.87 10.57
CA LEU A 249 -20.88 -17.29 9.79
C LEU A 249 -21.11 -18.81 9.83
N MET A 250 -20.03 -19.60 9.85
CA MET A 250 -20.16 -21.05 9.97
C MET A 250 -20.60 -21.49 11.38
N GLU A 251 -20.21 -20.77 12.42
CA GLU A 251 -20.68 -21.00 13.80
C GLU A 251 -22.18 -20.66 13.96
N GLU A 252 -22.67 -19.58 13.35
CA GLU A 252 -24.11 -19.27 13.32
C GLU A 252 -24.92 -20.35 12.60
N GLU A 253 -24.45 -20.81 11.42
CA GLU A 253 -25.13 -21.90 10.68
C GLU A 253 -25.17 -23.22 11.45
N ALA A 254 -24.19 -23.50 12.29
CA ALA A 254 -24.15 -24.73 13.10
C ALA A 254 -25.05 -24.69 14.35
N ASN A 255 -25.40 -23.50 14.81
CA ASN A 255 -26.20 -23.27 16.03
C ASN A 255 -27.68 -22.93 15.76
N GLY A 256 -28.07 -22.72 14.51
CA GLY A 256 -29.43 -22.39 14.08
C GLY A 256 -30.13 -23.55 13.42
#